data_cddb2f28568835898ba6244d85a75a68
#
_entry.id   cddb2f28568835898ba6244d85a75a68
#
_cell.length_a   1.000
_cell.length_b   1.000
_cell.length_c   1.000
_cell.angle_alpha   90.00
_cell.angle_beta   90.00
_cell.angle_gamma   90.00
#
_symmetry.space_group_name_H-M   'P 1'
#
loop_
_entity.id
_entity.type
_entity.pdbx_description
1 polymer ?
#
loop_
_entity_poly.entity_id
_entity_poly.type
_entity_poly.pdbx_seq_one_letter_code
_entity_poly.pdbx_strand_id
1 'polypeptide(L)'
;NKAITEAEKVTEAGVEQLRKEHHSWWNHFWKQSHINIGDSYFEKYYYQSQYLFACSSREGKFAPGIWGPFVTRDEAAWGGDYHLNYNYQAPYWASFSSNHISLTDNFDQPLLDYMEAGRKHAQELLNCKGIYYPVGIGPKGLCTAMWPLTPEEMQEKYSTHENTIDGGYKFLGQKINAVFSVGNMLMRYYSTYDESYARKVYPYLLAWADFWEDYLSLENGRYV
;
A
#
# COMPACT_ATOMS: atom_id res chain seq x y z
N ASN A 1 20.53 0.57 24.06
CA ASN A 1 19.65 0.01 23.06
C ASN A 1 18.19 0.29 23.43
N LYS A 2 17.46 1.05 22.58
CA LYS A 2 16.10 1.54 22.89
C LYS A 2 15.14 0.42 23.29
N ALA A 3 15.22 -0.73 22.65
CA ALA A 3 14.37 -1.89 22.96
C ALA A 3 14.60 -2.45 24.37
N ILE A 4 15.86 -2.53 24.80
CA ILE A 4 16.20 -2.97 26.17
C ILE A 4 15.65 -1.97 27.18
N THR A 5 15.88 -0.67 26.96
CA THR A 5 15.37 0.39 27.86
C THR A 5 13.84 0.37 27.99
N GLU A 6 13.11 0.07 26.89
CA GLU A 6 11.66 -0.06 26.93
C GLU A 6 11.24 -1.35 27.67
N ALA A 7 11.95 -2.46 27.45
CA ALA A 7 11.67 -3.71 28.16
C ALA A 7 11.89 -3.60 29.68
N GLU A 8 12.95 -2.88 30.12
CA GLU A 8 13.27 -2.65 31.52
C GLU A 8 12.21 -1.80 32.25
N LYS A 9 11.40 -1.05 31.54
CA LYS A 9 10.29 -0.26 32.11
C LYS A 9 9.03 -1.08 32.40
N VAL A 10 8.96 -2.30 31.88
CA VAL A 10 7.78 -3.16 32.03
C VAL A 10 7.70 -3.70 33.45
N THR A 11 6.68 -3.29 34.18
CA THR A 11 6.35 -3.78 35.50
C THR A 11 5.10 -4.66 35.46
N GLU A 12 4.83 -5.42 36.51
CA GLU A 12 3.59 -6.22 36.60
C GLU A 12 2.33 -5.35 36.47
N ALA A 13 2.30 -4.20 37.14
CA ALA A 13 1.22 -3.21 37.00
C ALA A 13 1.12 -2.66 35.55
N GLY A 14 2.26 -2.46 34.87
CA GLY A 14 2.32 -2.07 33.50
C GLY A 14 1.71 -3.13 32.55
N VAL A 15 1.94 -4.40 32.80
CA VAL A 15 1.34 -5.51 32.04
C VAL A 15 -0.17 -5.52 32.19
N GLU A 16 -0.70 -5.33 33.40
CA GLU A 16 -2.15 -5.25 33.62
C GLU A 16 -2.78 -4.03 32.91
N GLN A 17 -2.08 -2.90 32.91
CA GLN A 17 -2.54 -1.72 32.16
C GLN A 17 -2.57 -1.98 30.65
N LEU A 18 -1.52 -2.57 30.08
CA LEU A 18 -1.46 -2.97 28.66
C LEU A 18 -2.59 -3.96 28.30
N ARG A 19 -2.89 -4.90 29.20
CA ARG A 19 -4.01 -5.85 29.01
C ARG A 19 -5.35 -5.12 28.95
N LYS A 20 -5.60 -4.16 29.84
CA LYS A 20 -6.84 -3.36 29.82
C LYS A 20 -6.96 -2.54 28.53
N GLU A 21 -5.89 -1.89 28.11
CA GLU A 21 -5.86 -1.11 26.87
C GLU A 21 -6.10 -2.00 25.64
N HIS A 22 -5.46 -3.17 25.58
CA HIS A 22 -5.67 -4.16 24.54
C HIS A 22 -7.13 -4.63 24.47
N HIS A 23 -7.73 -5.00 25.60
CA HIS A 23 -9.14 -5.39 25.65
C HIS A 23 -10.08 -4.23 25.25
N SER A 24 -9.79 -3.02 25.73
CA SER A 24 -10.58 -1.83 25.38
C SER A 24 -10.56 -1.56 23.89
N TRP A 25 -9.36 -1.65 23.28
CA TRP A 25 -9.20 -1.44 21.84
C TRP A 25 -9.98 -2.47 21.02
N TRP A 26 -9.83 -3.77 21.34
CA TRP A 26 -10.56 -4.82 20.62
C TRP A 26 -12.06 -4.76 20.84
N ASN A 27 -12.52 -4.41 22.02
CA ASN A 27 -13.95 -4.19 22.28
C ASN A 27 -14.51 -3.04 21.44
N HIS A 28 -13.75 -1.95 21.28
CA HIS A 28 -14.15 -0.86 20.41
C HIS A 28 -14.17 -1.30 18.94
N PHE A 29 -13.14 -1.99 18.49
CA PHE A 29 -13.01 -2.51 17.13
C PHE A 29 -14.19 -3.39 16.75
N TRP A 30 -14.51 -4.41 17.55
CA TRP A 30 -15.58 -5.35 17.26
C TRP A 30 -16.99 -4.75 17.35
N LYS A 31 -17.17 -3.60 17.97
CA LYS A 31 -18.44 -2.87 17.99
C LYS A 31 -18.75 -2.09 16.72
N GLN A 32 -17.75 -1.86 15.87
CA GLN A 32 -17.91 -1.06 14.65
C GLN A 32 -18.60 -1.82 13.52
N SER A 33 -18.46 -3.14 13.50
CA SER A 33 -18.98 -3.98 12.43
C SER A 33 -19.40 -5.35 12.95
N HIS A 34 -20.54 -5.83 12.44
CA HIS A 34 -21.09 -7.12 12.81
C HIS A 34 -21.79 -7.76 11.62
N ILE A 35 -21.56 -9.06 11.43
CA ILE A 35 -22.36 -9.87 10.50
C ILE A 35 -22.97 -11.07 11.22
N ASN A 36 -24.16 -11.45 10.79
CA ASN A 36 -24.80 -12.73 11.13
C ASN A 36 -25.58 -13.18 9.88
N ILE A 37 -24.99 -14.13 9.15
CA ILE A 37 -25.55 -14.66 7.89
C ILE A 37 -26.09 -16.07 8.03
N GLY A 38 -26.00 -16.67 9.24
CA GLY A 38 -26.43 -18.04 9.50
C GLY A 38 -25.47 -19.10 8.97
N ASP A 39 -24.29 -18.74 8.52
CA ASP A 39 -23.24 -19.65 8.09
C ASP A 39 -21.95 -19.40 8.91
N SER A 40 -21.72 -20.23 9.90
CA SER A 40 -20.60 -20.10 10.82
C SER A 40 -19.23 -20.22 10.16
N TYR A 41 -19.14 -20.89 9.01
CA TYR A 41 -17.89 -21.01 8.27
C TYR A 41 -17.48 -19.65 7.66
N PHE A 42 -18.39 -19.00 6.94
CA PHE A 42 -18.12 -17.69 6.34
C PHE A 42 -18.01 -16.59 7.40
N GLU A 43 -18.81 -16.63 8.45
CA GLU A 43 -18.69 -15.69 9.58
C GLU A 43 -17.30 -15.77 10.24
N LYS A 44 -16.78 -16.98 10.46
CA LYS A 44 -15.44 -17.20 10.98
C LYS A 44 -14.36 -16.58 10.09
N TYR A 45 -14.43 -16.77 8.77
CA TYR A 45 -13.47 -16.17 7.83
C TYR A 45 -13.55 -14.65 7.81
N TYR A 46 -14.75 -14.09 7.88
CA TYR A 46 -14.95 -12.64 7.96
C TYR A 46 -14.25 -12.06 9.18
N TYR A 47 -14.54 -12.54 10.37
CA TYR A 47 -13.93 -12.03 11.60
C TYR A 47 -12.41 -12.32 11.67
N GLN A 48 -11.99 -13.48 11.22
CA GLN A 48 -10.58 -13.86 11.22
C GLN A 48 -9.76 -12.97 10.29
N SER A 49 -10.26 -12.68 9.09
CA SER A 49 -9.58 -11.80 8.13
C SER A 49 -9.43 -10.39 8.68
N GLN A 50 -10.48 -9.85 9.29
CA GLN A 50 -10.42 -8.53 9.93
C GLN A 50 -9.46 -8.50 11.13
N TYR A 51 -9.46 -9.55 11.94
CA TYR A 51 -8.51 -9.69 13.05
C TYR A 51 -7.06 -9.66 12.55
N LEU A 52 -6.73 -10.48 11.56
CA LEU A 52 -5.39 -10.56 10.99
C LEU A 52 -4.95 -9.21 10.38
N PHE A 53 -5.86 -8.57 9.64
CA PHE A 53 -5.56 -7.26 9.06
C PHE A 53 -5.40 -6.19 10.14
N ALA A 54 -6.25 -6.16 11.15
CA ALA A 54 -6.14 -5.24 12.28
C ALA A 54 -4.88 -5.48 13.13
N CYS A 55 -4.34 -6.69 13.18
CA CYS A 55 -3.03 -6.95 13.77
C CYS A 55 -1.87 -6.39 12.94
N SER A 56 -2.07 -6.23 11.62
CA SER A 56 -1.04 -5.82 10.67
C SER A 56 -1.07 -4.32 10.38
N SER A 57 -2.24 -3.70 10.34
CA SER A 57 -2.43 -2.30 9.97
C SER A 57 -2.93 -1.46 11.13
N ARG A 58 -2.21 -0.39 11.43
CA ARG A 58 -2.51 0.55 12.53
C ARG A 58 -2.12 1.97 12.14
N GLU A 59 -2.91 2.92 12.60
CA GLU A 59 -2.56 4.34 12.52
C GLU A 59 -1.17 4.62 13.13
N GLY A 60 -0.40 5.47 12.50
CA GLY A 60 0.94 5.88 12.96
C GLY A 60 2.02 4.79 12.87
N LYS A 61 1.70 3.64 12.25
CA LYS A 61 2.65 2.57 11.96
C LYS A 61 2.93 2.48 10.47
N PHE A 62 3.96 1.75 10.10
CA PHE A 62 4.17 1.40 8.69
C PHE A 62 3.00 0.57 8.16
N ALA A 63 2.66 0.80 6.91
CA ALA A 63 1.74 -0.09 6.20
C ALA A 63 2.27 -1.52 6.21
N PRO A 64 1.41 -2.54 6.25
CA PRO A 64 1.86 -3.92 6.10
C PRO A 64 2.38 -4.16 4.67
N GLY A 65 3.53 -4.82 4.55
CA GLY A 65 3.97 -5.40 3.30
C GLY A 65 3.09 -6.59 2.91
N ILE A 66 3.45 -7.26 1.81
CA ILE A 66 2.65 -8.36 1.24
C ILE A 66 2.35 -9.49 2.26
N TRP A 67 3.22 -9.67 3.25
CA TRP A 67 3.08 -10.72 4.28
C TRP A 67 2.68 -10.17 5.65
N GLY A 68 2.49 -8.86 5.77
CA GLY A 68 2.26 -8.21 7.06
C GLY A 68 3.41 -8.49 8.05
N PRO A 69 3.12 -8.65 9.35
CA PRO A 69 4.11 -8.97 10.38
C PRO A 69 4.42 -10.48 10.48
N PHE A 70 3.87 -11.32 9.61
CA PHE A 70 3.92 -12.79 9.70
C PHE A 70 5.08 -13.41 8.94
N VAL A 71 6.16 -12.64 8.72
CA VAL A 71 7.40 -13.13 8.12
C VAL A 71 8.17 -13.95 9.15
N THR A 72 8.49 -15.20 8.79
CA THR A 72 9.16 -16.16 9.69
C THR A 72 10.56 -16.57 9.22
N ARG A 73 11.10 -15.87 8.21
CA ARG A 73 12.41 -16.10 7.66
C ARG A 73 13.12 -14.79 7.35
N ASP A 74 14.45 -14.79 7.30
CA ASP A 74 15.25 -13.59 7.04
C ASP A 74 15.01 -13.03 5.64
N GLU A 75 14.78 -13.91 4.67
CA GLU A 75 14.42 -13.53 3.30
C GLU A 75 12.95 -13.82 3.04
N ALA A 76 12.13 -12.77 3.06
CA ALA A 76 10.73 -12.88 2.72
C ALA A 76 10.56 -13.15 1.22
N ALA A 77 9.60 -14.00 0.84
CA ALA A 77 9.25 -14.16 -0.56
C ALA A 77 8.84 -12.78 -1.15
N TRP A 78 9.30 -12.50 -2.37
CA TRP A 78 9.11 -11.22 -3.06
C TRP A 78 9.66 -10.00 -2.29
N GLY A 79 10.63 -10.21 -1.41
CA GLY A 79 11.24 -9.15 -0.60
C GLY A 79 10.33 -8.58 0.50
N GLY A 80 9.11 -9.09 0.67
CA GLY A 80 8.15 -8.57 1.64
C GLY A 80 7.67 -7.14 1.37
N ASP A 81 7.78 -6.68 0.12
CA ASP A 81 7.53 -5.32 -0.31
C ASP A 81 6.04 -4.90 -0.33
N TYR A 82 5.79 -3.65 -0.71
CA TYR A 82 4.47 -3.16 -1.05
C TYR A 82 4.22 -3.42 -2.54
N HIS A 83 3.58 -4.54 -2.84
CA HIS A 83 3.39 -5.03 -4.19
C HIS A 83 2.19 -4.35 -4.85
N LEU A 84 2.46 -3.32 -5.67
CA LEU A 84 1.47 -2.32 -6.10
C LEU A 84 0.53 -2.77 -7.22
N ASN A 85 0.72 -3.93 -7.80
CA ASN A 85 -0.16 -4.37 -8.89
C ASN A 85 -1.43 -5.10 -8.41
N TYR A 86 -1.62 -5.29 -7.12
CA TYR A 86 -2.84 -5.85 -6.48
C TYR A 86 -2.65 -6.03 -4.96
N ASN A 87 -1.57 -6.67 -4.55
CA ASN A 87 -1.40 -7.24 -3.22
C ASN A 87 -1.32 -6.20 -2.11
N TYR A 88 -0.84 -4.99 -2.43
CA TYR A 88 -0.82 -3.88 -1.49
C TYR A 88 -2.22 -3.28 -1.29
N GLN A 89 -3.00 -3.13 -2.35
CA GLN A 89 -4.29 -2.46 -2.33
C GLN A 89 -5.42 -3.33 -1.78
N ALA A 90 -5.48 -4.58 -2.22
CA ALA A 90 -6.61 -5.46 -1.97
C ALA A 90 -6.92 -5.74 -0.48
N PRO A 91 -5.94 -5.93 0.41
CA PRO A 91 -6.22 -6.16 1.82
C PRO A 91 -7.00 -5.02 2.51
N TYR A 92 -6.86 -3.79 2.01
CA TYR A 92 -7.55 -2.63 2.56
C TYR A 92 -9.02 -2.53 2.15
N TRP A 93 -9.44 -3.18 1.06
CA TRP A 93 -10.80 -3.04 0.54
C TRP A 93 -11.86 -3.46 1.55
N ALA A 94 -11.61 -4.54 2.28
CA ALA A 94 -12.51 -5.00 3.32
C ALA A 94 -12.72 -3.98 4.45
N SER A 95 -11.75 -3.09 4.70
CA SER A 95 -11.86 -2.07 5.75
C SER A 95 -12.94 -1.05 5.45
N PHE A 96 -13.19 -0.73 4.19
CA PHE A 96 -14.25 0.20 3.79
C PHE A 96 -15.64 -0.42 3.99
N SER A 97 -15.85 -1.65 3.53
CA SER A 97 -17.14 -2.34 3.64
C SER A 97 -17.47 -2.79 5.06
N SER A 98 -16.45 -2.99 5.91
CA SER A 98 -16.63 -3.41 7.31
C SER A 98 -16.62 -2.25 8.31
N ASN A 99 -16.66 -1.00 7.85
CA ASN A 99 -16.61 0.19 8.70
C ASN A 99 -15.35 0.29 9.60
N HIS A 100 -14.24 -0.31 9.18
CA HIS A 100 -12.95 -0.22 9.87
C HIS A 100 -11.99 0.72 9.14
N ILE A 101 -12.46 1.90 8.76
CA ILE A 101 -11.75 2.84 7.88
C ILE A 101 -10.41 3.29 8.48
N SER A 102 -10.30 3.39 9.81
CA SER A 102 -9.05 3.74 10.50
C SER A 102 -7.88 2.79 10.19
N LEU A 103 -8.17 1.54 9.80
CA LEU A 103 -7.13 0.61 9.35
C LEU A 103 -6.45 1.05 8.05
N THR A 104 -7.03 2.03 7.33
CA THR A 104 -6.47 2.56 6.08
C THR A 104 -5.57 3.78 6.28
N ASP A 105 -5.36 4.24 7.52
CA ASP A 105 -4.63 5.48 7.81
C ASP A 105 -3.17 5.47 7.38
N ASN A 106 -2.55 4.29 7.34
CA ASN A 106 -1.16 4.10 6.92
C ASN A 106 -0.99 3.77 5.44
N PHE A 107 -2.09 3.64 4.67
CA PHE A 107 -2.04 3.23 3.25
C PHE A 107 -1.30 4.24 2.37
N ASP A 108 -1.59 5.53 2.52
CA ASP A 108 -1.13 6.54 1.56
C ASP A 108 0.35 6.90 1.72
N GLN A 109 0.87 6.82 2.94
CA GLN A 109 2.19 7.38 3.24
C GLN A 109 3.32 6.82 2.37
N PRO A 110 3.46 5.49 2.15
CA PRO A 110 4.49 4.97 1.26
C PRO A 110 4.37 5.44 -0.19
N LEU A 111 3.13 5.65 -0.65
CA LEU A 111 2.84 6.12 -1.99
C LEU A 111 3.24 7.60 -2.14
N LEU A 112 2.94 8.42 -1.13
CA LEU A 112 3.33 9.82 -1.10
C LEU A 112 4.86 9.99 -0.95
N ASP A 113 5.49 9.18 -0.12
CA ASP A 113 6.96 9.18 0.06
C ASP A 113 7.69 8.82 -1.24
N TYR A 114 7.07 8.03 -2.12
CA TYR A 114 7.67 7.59 -3.38
C TYR A 114 7.46 8.60 -4.53
N MET A 115 6.68 9.66 -4.37
CA MET A 115 6.31 10.56 -5.46
C MET A 115 7.51 11.20 -6.16
N GLU A 116 8.55 11.59 -5.42
CA GLU A 116 9.76 12.18 -6.01
C GLU A 116 10.47 11.19 -6.94
N ALA A 117 10.69 9.96 -6.46
CA ALA A 117 11.24 8.88 -7.28
C ALA A 117 10.31 8.53 -8.46
N GLY A 118 9.00 8.52 -8.22
CA GLY A 118 8.00 8.27 -9.26
C GLY A 118 8.02 9.32 -10.38
N ARG A 119 8.23 10.59 -10.06
CA ARG A 119 8.41 11.68 -11.06
C ARG A 119 9.71 11.49 -11.86
N LYS A 120 10.79 11.16 -11.17
CA LYS A 120 12.06 10.86 -11.81
C LYS A 120 11.94 9.69 -12.79
N HIS A 121 11.27 8.61 -12.40
CA HIS A 121 11.03 7.45 -13.27
C HIS A 121 10.16 7.78 -14.48
N ALA A 122 9.09 8.55 -14.31
CA ALA A 122 8.27 9.00 -15.42
C ALA A 122 9.09 9.78 -16.45
N GLN A 123 9.93 10.71 -15.98
CA GLN A 123 10.76 11.53 -16.84
C GLN A 123 11.91 10.74 -17.50
N GLU A 124 12.67 9.97 -16.72
CA GLU A 124 13.89 9.31 -17.22
C GLU A 124 13.61 8.07 -18.07
N LEU A 125 12.57 7.30 -17.72
CA LEU A 125 12.27 6.05 -18.42
C LEU A 125 11.27 6.21 -19.57
N LEU A 126 10.35 7.15 -19.45
CA LEU A 126 9.23 7.29 -20.40
C LEU A 126 9.16 8.68 -21.03
N ASN A 127 10.00 9.62 -20.59
CA ASN A 127 9.97 11.03 -21.00
C ASN A 127 8.57 11.67 -20.81
N CYS A 128 7.88 11.28 -19.74
CA CYS A 128 6.53 11.74 -19.39
C CYS A 128 6.54 12.59 -18.13
N LYS A 129 5.52 13.44 -18.02
CA LYS A 129 5.18 14.13 -16.77
C LYS A 129 4.60 13.17 -15.74
N GLY A 130 4.24 13.72 -14.58
CA GLY A 130 3.52 12.97 -13.55
C GLY A 130 4.35 11.95 -12.82
N ILE A 131 3.79 10.79 -12.51
CA ILE A 131 4.42 9.73 -11.71
C ILE A 131 4.30 8.36 -12.36
N TYR A 132 5.40 7.62 -12.36
CA TYR A 132 5.46 6.23 -12.78
C TYR A 132 6.04 5.36 -11.63
N TYR A 133 5.29 4.35 -11.23
CA TYR A 133 5.64 3.50 -10.10
C TYR A 133 5.97 2.09 -10.57
N PRO A 134 7.09 1.50 -10.07
CA PRO A 134 7.37 0.08 -10.24
C PRO A 134 6.37 -0.77 -9.46
N VAL A 135 6.39 -2.07 -9.67
CA VAL A 135 5.53 -2.99 -8.92
C VAL A 135 5.87 -3.05 -7.44
N GLY A 136 7.15 -2.95 -7.09
CA GLY A 136 7.62 -3.06 -5.71
C GLY A 136 8.18 -1.75 -5.18
N ILE A 137 7.61 -1.27 -4.09
CA ILE A 137 8.15 -0.19 -3.29
C ILE A 137 8.20 -0.60 -1.82
N GLY A 138 8.95 0.14 -1.03
CA GLY A 138 9.01 -0.01 0.42
C GLY A 138 8.67 1.31 1.13
N PRO A 139 8.77 1.35 2.45
CA PRO A 139 8.55 2.57 3.21
C PRO A 139 9.62 3.64 2.86
N LYS A 140 9.26 4.91 3.07
CA LYS A 140 10.17 6.07 2.92
C LYS A 140 10.80 6.20 1.52
N GLY A 141 10.05 5.89 0.48
CA GLY A 141 10.50 6.04 -0.90
C GLY A 141 11.50 4.98 -1.38
N LEU A 142 11.63 3.86 -0.68
CA LEU A 142 12.48 2.75 -1.12
C LEU A 142 11.88 2.09 -2.36
N CYS A 143 12.72 1.88 -3.39
CA CYS A 143 12.37 1.04 -4.53
C CYS A 143 12.91 -0.38 -4.34
N THR A 144 12.06 -1.38 -4.41
CA THR A 144 12.43 -2.79 -4.27
C THR A 144 12.43 -3.54 -5.59
N ALA A 145 11.65 -3.07 -6.56
CA ALA A 145 11.53 -3.70 -7.88
C ALA A 145 12.75 -3.46 -8.78
N MET A 146 13.43 -2.35 -8.58
CA MET A 146 14.51 -1.87 -9.43
C MET A 146 15.91 -2.11 -8.86
N TRP A 147 16.01 -2.68 -7.69
CA TRP A 147 17.28 -3.03 -7.10
C TRP A 147 17.89 -4.25 -7.81
N PRO A 148 19.16 -4.22 -8.20
CA PRO A 148 20.19 -3.17 -8.03
C PRO A 148 20.45 -2.31 -9.30
N LEU A 149 19.48 -2.15 -10.19
CA LEU A 149 19.69 -1.50 -11.49
C LEU A 149 19.74 0.02 -11.41
N THR A 150 20.62 0.65 -12.20
CA THR A 150 20.61 2.09 -12.44
C THR A 150 19.48 2.47 -13.41
N PRO A 151 19.09 3.76 -13.49
CA PRO A 151 18.12 4.22 -14.49
C PRO A 151 18.52 3.87 -15.93
N GLU A 152 19.80 3.95 -16.26
CA GLU A 152 20.35 3.61 -17.58
C GLU A 152 20.20 2.13 -17.90
N GLU A 153 20.56 1.26 -16.96
CA GLU A 153 20.41 -0.19 -17.10
C GLU A 153 18.93 -0.59 -17.22
N MET A 154 18.03 0.11 -16.51
CA MET A 154 16.60 -0.10 -16.65
C MET A 154 16.10 0.32 -18.01
N GLN A 155 16.51 1.49 -18.51
CA GLN A 155 16.12 1.99 -19.81
C GLN A 155 16.61 1.08 -20.94
N GLU A 156 17.85 0.59 -20.87
CA GLU A 156 18.38 -0.39 -21.80
C GLU A 156 17.52 -1.66 -21.84
N LYS A 157 17.22 -2.23 -20.67
CA LYS A 157 16.38 -3.42 -20.56
C LYS A 157 14.94 -3.18 -21.01
N TYR A 158 14.43 -2.00 -20.78
CA TYR A 158 13.10 -1.60 -21.22
C TYR A 158 13.01 -1.48 -22.74
N SER A 159 14.05 -0.97 -23.39
CA SER A 159 14.12 -0.78 -24.83
C SER A 159 14.41 -2.05 -25.63
N THR A 160 15.10 -3.02 -25.01
CA THR A 160 15.57 -4.23 -25.70
C THR A 160 14.59 -5.41 -25.59
N HIS A 161 13.57 -5.30 -24.76
CA HIS A 161 12.66 -6.42 -24.48
C HIS A 161 11.30 -6.18 -25.10
N GLU A 162 11.17 -6.52 -26.36
CA GLU A 162 9.88 -6.64 -27.01
C GLU A 162 8.94 -7.48 -26.16
N ASN A 163 7.86 -6.89 -25.67
CA ASN A 163 6.80 -7.56 -24.90
C ASN A 163 7.20 -8.27 -23.60
N THR A 164 8.44 -8.14 -23.15
CA THR A 164 8.90 -8.73 -21.90
C THR A 164 9.00 -7.71 -20.78
N ILE A 165 8.14 -6.74 -20.85
CA ILE A 165 7.93 -5.75 -19.80
C ILE A 165 7.78 -6.43 -18.44
N ASP A 166 7.16 -7.61 -18.42
CA ASP A 166 7.03 -8.48 -17.26
C ASP A 166 8.17 -9.50 -17.11
N GLY A 167 9.01 -9.60 -18.15
CA GLY A 167 10.03 -10.63 -18.24
C GLY A 167 11.22 -10.39 -17.33
N GLY A 168 11.18 -10.93 -16.16
CA GLY A 168 12.34 -11.05 -15.28
C GLY A 168 12.69 -9.81 -14.48
N TYR A 169 12.15 -8.62 -14.76
CA TYR A 169 12.36 -7.41 -13.98
C TYR A 169 11.12 -6.95 -13.25
N LYS A 170 10.38 -7.90 -12.72
CA LYS A 170 9.33 -7.66 -11.73
C LYS A 170 8.32 -6.62 -12.22
N PHE A 171 7.84 -6.82 -13.45
CA PHE A 171 6.75 -6.01 -14.00
C PHE A 171 7.06 -4.51 -14.16
N LEU A 172 8.33 -4.15 -14.39
CA LEU A 172 8.74 -2.75 -14.53
C LEU A 172 7.97 -1.98 -15.60
N GLY A 173 7.47 -2.67 -16.61
CA GLY A 173 6.68 -2.06 -17.66
C GLY A 173 5.21 -1.82 -17.33
N GLN A 174 4.71 -2.29 -16.19
CA GLN A 174 3.34 -2.04 -15.78
C GLN A 174 3.14 -0.56 -15.44
N LYS A 175 2.27 0.12 -16.19
CA LYS A 175 1.93 1.53 -15.96
C LYS A 175 0.84 1.71 -14.91
N ILE A 176 0.12 0.64 -14.56
CA ILE A 176 -1.07 0.72 -13.70
C ILE A 176 -0.76 0.85 -12.21
N ASN A 177 0.48 0.63 -11.76
CA ASN A 177 0.81 0.51 -10.34
C ASN A 177 0.46 1.76 -9.53
N ALA A 178 0.69 2.95 -10.07
CA ALA A 178 0.29 4.19 -9.41
C ALA A 178 -1.25 4.36 -9.44
N VAL A 179 -1.91 4.12 -10.59
CA VAL A 179 -3.35 4.32 -10.72
C VAL A 179 -4.16 3.34 -9.89
N PHE A 180 -3.67 2.12 -9.74
CA PHE A 180 -4.38 1.10 -8.97
C PHE A 180 -4.55 1.50 -7.48
N SER A 181 -3.61 2.26 -6.95
CA SER A 181 -3.69 2.82 -5.60
C SER A 181 -4.70 3.98 -5.47
N VAL A 182 -5.01 4.67 -6.57
CA VAL A 182 -6.02 5.74 -6.59
C VAL A 182 -7.39 5.22 -6.16
N GLY A 183 -7.74 3.98 -6.53
CA GLY A 183 -8.99 3.35 -6.11
C GLY A 183 -9.18 3.34 -4.60
N ASN A 184 -8.15 2.99 -3.84
CA ASN A 184 -8.21 2.98 -2.37
C ASN A 184 -8.33 4.40 -1.80
N MET A 185 -7.62 5.38 -2.38
CA MET A 185 -7.72 6.78 -1.95
C MET A 185 -9.14 7.32 -2.17
N LEU A 186 -9.74 7.02 -3.33
CA LEU A 186 -11.12 7.42 -3.63
C LEU A 186 -12.13 6.69 -2.72
N MET A 187 -11.96 5.38 -2.48
CA MET A 187 -12.83 4.64 -1.56
C MET A 187 -12.80 5.25 -0.16
N ARG A 188 -11.62 5.64 0.34
CA ARG A 188 -11.51 6.32 1.62
C ARG A 188 -12.22 7.67 1.62
N TYR A 189 -11.98 8.49 0.61
CA TYR A 189 -12.65 9.79 0.50
C TYR A 189 -14.18 9.64 0.47
N TYR A 190 -14.71 8.79 -0.39
CA TYR A 190 -16.16 8.60 -0.49
C TYR A 190 -16.79 7.91 0.73
N SER A 191 -15.98 7.22 1.54
CA SER A 191 -16.45 6.66 2.81
C SER A 191 -16.49 7.67 3.96
N THR A 192 -15.76 8.80 3.85
CA THR A 192 -15.60 9.77 4.95
C THR A 192 -16.02 11.18 4.58
N TYR A 193 -15.93 11.56 3.30
CA TYR A 193 -16.03 12.93 2.78
C TYR A 193 -15.10 13.91 3.53
N ASP A 194 -13.96 13.41 4.03
CA ASP A 194 -12.97 14.21 4.74
C ASP A 194 -12.16 15.05 3.74
N GLU A 195 -12.42 16.36 3.76
CA GLU A 195 -11.70 17.31 2.91
C GLU A 195 -10.22 17.46 3.27
N SER A 196 -9.83 17.23 4.52
CA SER A 196 -8.43 17.26 4.92
C SER A 196 -7.66 16.10 4.31
N TYR A 197 -8.28 14.94 4.30
CA TYR A 197 -7.77 13.77 3.61
C TYR A 197 -7.68 14.00 2.08
N ALA A 198 -8.72 14.57 1.48
CA ALA A 198 -8.70 14.90 0.06
C ALA A 198 -7.51 15.81 -0.30
N ARG A 199 -7.29 16.87 0.48
CA ARG A 199 -6.14 17.76 0.30
C ARG A 199 -4.78 17.05 0.45
N LYS A 200 -4.68 16.09 1.35
CA LYS A 200 -3.47 15.26 1.55
C LYS A 200 -3.11 14.46 0.30
N VAL A 201 -4.10 13.80 -0.32
CA VAL A 201 -3.86 12.88 -1.44
C VAL A 201 -3.96 13.55 -2.81
N TYR A 202 -4.53 14.74 -2.90
CA TYR A 202 -4.73 15.48 -4.15
C TYR A 202 -3.44 15.65 -4.99
N PRO A 203 -2.26 15.97 -4.42
CA PRO A 203 -1.03 16.04 -5.20
C PRO A 203 -0.65 14.73 -5.90
N TYR A 204 -0.98 13.60 -5.30
CA TYR A 204 -0.79 12.28 -5.92
C TYR A 204 -1.75 12.07 -7.08
N LEU A 205 -3.03 12.38 -6.88
CA LEU A 205 -4.07 12.25 -7.91
C LEU A 205 -3.76 13.14 -9.11
N LEU A 206 -3.29 14.37 -8.88
CA LEU A 206 -2.90 15.28 -9.94
C LEU A 206 -1.69 14.73 -10.72
N ALA A 207 -0.64 14.30 -10.03
CA ALA A 207 0.54 13.76 -10.67
C ALA A 207 0.27 12.45 -11.44
N TRP A 208 -0.67 11.63 -10.96
CA TRP A 208 -1.16 10.47 -11.68
C TRP A 208 -1.90 10.89 -12.97
N ALA A 209 -2.79 11.88 -12.90
CA ALA A 209 -3.52 12.38 -14.07
C ALA A 209 -2.55 12.97 -15.11
N ASP A 210 -1.60 13.81 -14.68
CA ASP A 210 -0.55 14.38 -15.53
C ASP A 210 0.22 13.31 -16.31
N PHE A 211 0.49 12.15 -15.67
CA PHE A 211 1.17 11.04 -16.32
C PHE A 211 0.34 10.47 -17.48
N TRP A 212 -0.93 10.19 -17.25
CA TRP A 212 -1.78 9.58 -18.27
C TRP A 212 -2.14 10.55 -19.39
N GLU A 213 -2.29 11.83 -19.10
CA GLU A 213 -2.50 12.87 -20.12
C GLU A 213 -1.28 13.01 -21.07
N ASP A 214 -0.07 12.79 -20.53
CA ASP A 214 1.17 12.92 -21.31
C ASP A 214 1.58 11.61 -21.99
N TYR A 215 1.25 10.47 -21.38
CA TYR A 215 1.62 9.14 -21.88
C TYR A 215 0.72 8.64 -23.01
N LEU A 216 -0.58 8.90 -22.92
CA LEU A 216 -1.54 8.40 -23.89
C LEU A 216 -1.60 9.29 -25.13
N SER A 217 -1.52 8.69 -26.32
CA SER A 217 -1.78 9.38 -27.58
C SER A 217 -3.20 9.10 -28.09
N LEU A 218 -3.78 10.09 -28.78
CA LEU A 218 -5.09 9.92 -29.40
C LEU A 218 -4.93 9.50 -30.86
N GLU A 219 -5.20 8.24 -31.15
CA GLU A 219 -5.13 7.68 -32.50
C GLU A 219 -6.52 7.21 -32.96
N ASN A 220 -6.96 7.72 -34.09
CA ASN A 220 -8.26 7.36 -34.67
C ASN A 220 -9.45 7.48 -33.68
N GLY A 221 -9.43 8.47 -32.81
CA GLY A 221 -10.46 8.70 -31.83
C GLY A 221 -10.42 7.77 -30.59
N ARG A 222 -9.33 7.05 -30.40
CA ARG A 222 -9.07 6.19 -29.22
C ARG A 222 -7.74 6.55 -28.60
N TYR A 223 -7.70 6.51 -27.29
CA TYR A 223 -6.44 6.59 -26.55
C TYR A 223 -5.67 5.26 -26.63
N VAL A 224 -4.39 5.33 -26.95
CA VAL A 224 -3.46 4.22 -27.07
C VAL A 224 -2.18 4.51 -26.31
#